data_5d3ac2111a5d344468f5c8f1b015b746
#
_entry.id   5d3ac2111a5d344468f5c8f1b015b746
#
_cell.length_a   1.000
_cell.length_b   1.000
_cell.length_c   1.000
_cell.angle_alpha   90.00
_cell.angle_beta   90.00
_cell.angle_gamma   90.00
#
_symmetry.space_group_name_H-M   'P 1'
#
loop_
_entity.id
_entity.type
_entity.pdbx_description
1 polymer ?
#
loop_
_entity_poly.entity_id
_entity_poly.type
_entity_poly.pdbx_seq_one_letter_code
_entity_poly.pdbx_strand_id
1 'polypeptide(L)'
;MEPRLLFLILFCLIIGLLHVIAFWRRKAGEAAYAAARNTRREYEREYYCRMAVMAGHKEACRMYCIMHSDFFEERHPLKPYRFKGMNVTFFGHYYPSRFGELLDIEQRRFCEELYSFKDGKNDGQNFFRLCMEAIKTGKKTYHVMFMPCSSHEKYVCRFKQLDRYITSYYPNLTSGFGDIDLYEYRESLHKAKGNENRKLSRNYRITGNISNKEVIIIDDVLTTGQSLNDYRREIESCGGKVTAALFYGKTVEMPHPFIVKTVVWSSHIGRLFTD
;
A
#
# COMPACT_ATOMS: atom_id res chain seq x y z
N MET A 1 -49.73 38.04 -10.91
CA MET A 1 -49.11 36.85 -10.24
C MET A 1 -48.25 37.37 -9.09
N GLU A 2 -48.47 36.88 -7.87
CA GLU A 2 -47.69 37.37 -6.74
C GLU A 2 -46.19 37.09 -6.93
N PRO A 3 -45.29 38.04 -6.64
CA PRO A 3 -43.85 37.88 -6.79
C PRO A 3 -43.28 36.61 -6.10
N ARG A 4 -43.90 36.22 -4.98
CA ARG A 4 -43.54 35.02 -4.21
C ARG A 4 -43.83 33.72 -4.97
N LEU A 5 -44.95 33.67 -5.70
CA LEU A 5 -45.32 32.48 -6.49
C LEU A 5 -44.37 32.30 -7.69
N LEU A 6 -44.02 33.44 -8.35
CA LEU A 6 -43.05 33.44 -9.44
C LEU A 6 -41.67 32.95 -8.99
N PHE A 7 -41.21 33.41 -7.82
CA PHE A 7 -39.95 32.98 -7.24
C PHE A 7 -39.95 31.46 -6.92
N LEU A 8 -41.06 30.96 -6.35
CA LEU A 8 -41.18 29.54 -6.02
C LEU A 8 -41.13 28.66 -7.29
N ILE A 9 -41.85 29.08 -8.35
CA ILE A 9 -41.86 28.36 -9.62
C ILE A 9 -40.45 28.33 -10.23
N LEU A 10 -39.75 29.48 -10.26
CA LEU A 10 -38.41 29.58 -10.79
C LEU A 10 -37.40 28.70 -10.01
N PHE A 11 -37.53 28.73 -8.68
CA PHE A 11 -36.70 27.88 -7.79
C PHE A 11 -36.92 26.38 -8.05
N CYS A 12 -38.16 25.93 -8.18
CA CYS A 12 -38.47 24.56 -8.53
C CYS A 12 -37.93 24.17 -9.90
N LEU A 13 -38.01 25.05 -10.90
CA LEU A 13 -37.46 24.81 -12.23
C LEU A 13 -35.91 24.68 -12.21
N ILE A 14 -35.23 25.55 -11.45
CA ILE A 14 -33.78 25.46 -11.27
C ILE A 14 -33.39 24.15 -10.61
N ILE A 15 -34.09 23.75 -9.53
CA ILE A 15 -33.83 22.46 -8.86
C ILE A 15 -34.07 21.31 -9.84
N GLY A 16 -35.15 21.31 -10.59
CA GLY A 16 -35.46 20.31 -11.59
C GLY A 16 -34.35 20.21 -12.65
N LEU A 17 -33.89 21.34 -13.17
CA LEU A 17 -32.80 21.40 -14.14
C LEU A 17 -31.49 20.84 -13.56
N LEU A 18 -31.16 21.22 -12.32
CA LEU A 18 -29.95 20.67 -11.64
C LEU A 18 -30.02 19.15 -11.47
N HIS A 19 -31.18 18.58 -11.17
CA HIS A 19 -31.38 17.13 -11.09
C HIS A 19 -31.19 16.46 -12.46
N VAL A 20 -31.71 17.02 -13.53
CA VAL A 20 -31.53 16.52 -14.89
C VAL A 20 -30.05 16.54 -15.29
N ILE A 21 -29.35 17.65 -15.03
CA ILE A 21 -27.91 17.78 -15.29
C ILE A 21 -27.12 16.73 -14.48
N ALA A 22 -27.42 16.58 -13.20
CA ALA A 22 -26.77 15.60 -12.34
C ALA A 22 -27.00 14.16 -12.84
N PHE A 23 -28.22 13.84 -13.28
CA PHE A 23 -28.56 12.54 -13.84
C PHE A 23 -27.76 12.23 -15.11
N TRP A 24 -27.74 13.15 -16.08
CA TRP A 24 -26.98 12.95 -17.32
C TRP A 24 -25.48 12.90 -17.10
N ARG A 25 -24.97 13.72 -16.21
CA ARG A 25 -23.56 13.68 -15.79
C ARG A 25 -23.18 12.32 -15.19
N ARG A 26 -24.03 11.75 -14.34
CA ARG A 26 -23.81 10.42 -13.78
C ARG A 26 -23.81 9.34 -14.86
N LYS A 27 -24.77 9.37 -15.80
CA LYS A 27 -24.83 8.44 -16.93
C LYS A 27 -23.62 8.53 -17.84
N ALA A 28 -23.18 9.74 -18.16
CA ALA A 28 -21.95 9.96 -18.91
C ALA A 28 -20.71 9.40 -18.19
N GLY A 29 -20.63 9.56 -16.87
CA GLY A 29 -19.57 8.99 -16.06
C GLY A 29 -19.54 7.45 -16.05
N GLU A 30 -20.72 6.82 -15.94
CA GLU A 30 -20.87 5.35 -16.02
C GLU A 30 -20.42 4.84 -17.40
N ALA A 31 -20.87 5.47 -18.48
CA ALA A 31 -20.50 5.10 -19.84
C ALA A 31 -19.00 5.26 -20.11
N ALA A 32 -18.42 6.39 -19.71
CA ALA A 32 -16.99 6.64 -19.86
C ALA A 32 -16.14 5.64 -19.05
N TYR A 33 -16.54 5.32 -17.83
CA TYR A 33 -15.84 4.30 -17.03
C TYR A 33 -15.92 2.91 -17.66
N ALA A 34 -17.08 2.52 -18.19
CA ALA A 34 -17.23 1.26 -18.91
C ALA A 34 -16.32 1.23 -20.17
N ALA A 35 -16.24 2.33 -20.92
CA ALA A 35 -15.34 2.45 -22.05
C ALA A 35 -13.85 2.31 -21.62
N ALA A 36 -13.45 2.98 -20.53
CA ALA A 36 -12.11 2.89 -20.00
C ALA A 36 -11.72 1.44 -19.62
N ARG A 37 -12.66 0.67 -19.08
CA ARG A 37 -12.42 -0.74 -18.71
C ARG A 37 -12.30 -1.68 -19.91
N ASN A 38 -13.02 -1.40 -20.99
CA ASN A 38 -13.13 -2.30 -22.13
C ASN A 38 -12.09 -2.03 -23.22
N THR A 39 -11.46 -0.85 -23.24
CA THR A 39 -10.44 -0.54 -24.24
C THR A 39 -9.09 -1.17 -23.89
N ARG A 40 -8.38 -1.68 -24.91
CA ARG A 40 -7.03 -2.23 -24.80
C ARG A 40 -5.95 -1.18 -25.01
N ARG A 41 -6.27 -0.04 -25.61
CA ARG A 41 -5.33 1.03 -25.90
C ARG A 41 -5.17 1.92 -24.70
N GLU A 42 -3.94 2.09 -24.23
CA GLU A 42 -3.63 2.81 -23.00
C GLU A 42 -4.10 4.27 -23.04
N TYR A 43 -3.83 4.99 -24.14
CA TYR A 43 -4.25 6.38 -24.29
C TYR A 43 -5.79 6.56 -24.28
N GLU A 44 -6.54 5.61 -24.88
CA GLU A 44 -7.99 5.62 -24.85
C GLU A 44 -8.51 5.34 -23.42
N ARG A 45 -7.86 4.38 -22.73
CA ARG A 45 -8.18 4.06 -21.34
C ARG A 45 -7.99 5.29 -20.46
N GLU A 46 -6.87 5.98 -20.60
CA GLU A 46 -6.63 7.21 -19.86
C GLU A 46 -7.66 8.29 -20.20
N TYR A 47 -7.94 8.51 -21.47
CA TYR A 47 -8.92 9.50 -21.92
C TYR A 47 -10.30 9.25 -21.31
N TYR A 48 -10.85 8.05 -21.44
CA TYR A 48 -12.15 7.70 -20.90
C TYR A 48 -12.16 7.69 -19.36
N CYS A 49 -11.08 7.28 -18.74
CA CYS A 49 -10.93 7.34 -17.29
C CYS A 49 -11.01 8.78 -16.79
N ARG A 50 -10.31 9.72 -17.42
CA ARG A 50 -10.37 11.15 -17.10
C ARG A 50 -11.77 11.72 -17.28
N MET A 51 -12.47 11.40 -18.35
CA MET A 51 -13.86 11.81 -18.59
C MET A 51 -14.78 11.31 -17.45
N ALA A 52 -14.63 10.07 -17.04
CA ALA A 52 -15.39 9.49 -15.93
C ALA A 52 -15.06 10.16 -14.58
N VAL A 53 -13.79 10.47 -14.32
CA VAL A 53 -13.36 11.24 -13.11
C VAL A 53 -13.99 12.62 -13.09
N MET A 54 -13.97 13.34 -14.21
CA MET A 54 -14.58 14.67 -14.32
C MET A 54 -16.09 14.61 -14.12
N ALA A 55 -16.75 13.56 -14.57
CA ALA A 55 -18.16 13.28 -14.31
C ALA A 55 -18.44 12.90 -12.84
N GLY A 56 -17.42 12.61 -12.04
CA GLY A 56 -17.53 12.29 -10.61
C GLY A 56 -17.70 10.80 -10.31
N HIS A 57 -17.32 9.90 -11.23
CA HIS A 57 -17.39 8.46 -11.04
C HIS A 57 -16.31 7.98 -10.06
N LYS A 58 -16.71 7.38 -8.92
CA LYS A 58 -15.77 7.03 -7.83
C LYS A 58 -14.75 5.97 -8.20
N GLU A 59 -15.17 4.92 -8.91
CA GLU A 59 -14.26 3.85 -9.33
C GLU A 59 -13.27 4.33 -10.40
N ALA A 60 -13.67 5.30 -11.25
CA ALA A 60 -12.75 5.95 -12.18
C ALA A 60 -11.65 6.73 -11.45
N CYS A 61 -11.97 7.38 -10.31
CA CYS A 61 -10.94 8.01 -9.48
C CYS A 61 -9.92 6.99 -8.97
N ARG A 62 -10.37 5.81 -8.54
CA ARG A 62 -9.47 4.72 -8.11
C ARG A 62 -8.62 4.20 -9.27
N MET A 63 -9.24 3.97 -10.42
CA MET A 63 -8.54 3.53 -11.64
C MET A 63 -7.47 4.55 -12.04
N TYR A 64 -7.79 5.82 -12.04
CA TYR A 64 -6.84 6.89 -12.37
C TYR A 64 -5.66 6.94 -11.39
N CYS A 65 -5.90 6.78 -10.08
CA CYS A 65 -4.84 6.71 -9.09
C CYS A 65 -3.92 5.51 -9.29
N ILE A 66 -4.46 4.36 -9.69
CA ILE A 66 -3.67 3.15 -9.96
C ILE A 66 -2.81 3.34 -11.21
N MET A 67 -3.38 3.89 -12.27
CA MET A 67 -2.65 4.19 -13.51
C MET A 67 -1.52 5.20 -13.31
N HIS A 68 -1.67 6.12 -12.35
CA HIS A 68 -0.70 7.18 -12.04
C HIS A 68 -0.19 7.08 -10.60
N SER A 69 0.04 5.84 -10.10
CA SER A 69 0.45 5.60 -8.72
C SER A 69 1.72 6.35 -8.34
N ASP A 70 2.70 6.43 -9.24
CA ASP A 70 3.95 7.15 -8.99
C ASP A 70 3.75 8.66 -8.76
N PHE A 71 2.69 9.24 -9.32
CA PHE A 71 2.34 10.64 -9.10
C PHE A 71 1.63 10.87 -7.76
N PHE A 72 0.77 9.93 -7.33
CA PHE A 72 -0.03 10.09 -6.12
C PHE A 72 0.66 9.60 -4.86
N GLU A 73 1.67 8.73 -4.99
CA GLU A 73 2.40 8.17 -3.87
C GLU A 73 3.58 9.08 -3.47
N GLU A 74 3.60 9.49 -2.20
CA GLU A 74 4.74 10.25 -1.65
C GLU A 74 5.98 9.37 -1.43
N ARG A 75 5.80 8.05 -1.36
CA ARG A 75 6.84 7.09 -1.06
C ARG A 75 7.09 6.22 -2.28
N HIS A 76 8.33 6.17 -2.73
CA HIS A 76 8.70 5.43 -3.94
C HIS A 76 9.48 4.16 -3.60
N PRO A 77 9.35 3.09 -4.40
CA PRO A 77 10.14 1.87 -4.26
C PRO A 77 11.64 2.17 -4.22
N LEU A 78 12.37 1.46 -3.36
CA LEU A 78 13.83 1.54 -3.20
C LEU A 78 14.37 2.95 -2.85
N LYS A 79 13.50 3.88 -2.42
CA LYS A 79 13.87 5.18 -1.87
C LYS A 79 13.60 5.19 -0.37
N PRO A 80 14.65 5.09 0.49
CA PRO A 80 14.47 5.09 1.92
C PRO A 80 13.85 6.39 2.44
N TYR A 81 12.94 6.28 3.40
CA TYR A 81 12.36 7.41 4.09
C TYR A 81 12.35 7.19 5.61
N ARG A 82 12.21 8.27 6.36
CA ARG A 82 12.19 8.20 7.83
C ARG A 82 10.77 7.93 8.33
N PHE A 83 10.63 6.87 9.13
CA PHE A 83 9.39 6.53 9.84
C PHE A 83 9.70 6.26 11.31
N LYS A 84 9.15 7.08 12.21
CA LYS A 84 9.37 6.94 13.66
C LYS A 84 10.84 6.80 14.07
N GLY A 85 11.76 7.45 13.38
CA GLY A 85 13.19 7.45 13.68
C GLY A 85 14.02 6.36 12.99
N MET A 86 13.42 5.37 12.34
CA MET A 86 14.10 4.34 11.55
C MET A 86 14.04 4.63 10.05
N ASN A 87 14.95 4.06 9.28
CA ASN A 87 14.88 4.06 7.81
C ASN A 87 13.94 2.97 7.35
N VAL A 88 12.98 3.30 6.49
CA VAL A 88 12.07 2.33 5.89
C VAL A 88 12.26 2.34 4.39
N THR A 89 12.31 1.17 3.78
CA THR A 89 12.28 1.01 2.34
C THR A 89 11.42 -0.19 1.94
N PHE A 90 10.96 -0.20 0.71
CA PHE A 90 10.15 -1.28 0.17
C PHE A 90 10.50 -1.50 -1.30
N PHE A 91 10.25 -2.75 -1.77
CA PHE A 91 10.66 -3.16 -3.11
C PHE A 91 9.69 -2.70 -4.20
N GLY A 92 8.37 -2.69 -3.93
CA GLY A 92 7.38 -2.23 -4.90
C GLY A 92 6.05 -1.83 -4.28
N HIS A 93 5.17 -1.29 -5.11
CA HIS A 93 3.81 -0.92 -4.70
C HIS A 93 2.88 -2.13 -4.66
N TYR A 94 2.24 -2.36 -3.52
CA TYR A 94 1.26 -3.42 -3.35
C TYR A 94 -0.16 -2.88 -3.51
N TYR A 95 -0.92 -3.52 -4.37
CA TYR A 95 -2.32 -3.22 -4.63
C TYR A 95 -3.21 -4.31 -4.02
N PRO A 96 -4.08 -3.97 -3.06
CA PRO A 96 -5.03 -4.93 -2.50
C PRO A 96 -5.86 -5.63 -3.57
N SER A 97 -6.20 -6.92 -3.35
CA SER A 97 -6.89 -7.79 -4.31
C SER A 97 -8.19 -7.21 -4.89
N ARG A 98 -8.89 -6.35 -4.11
CA ARG A 98 -10.09 -5.62 -4.57
C ARG A 98 -9.84 -4.72 -5.80
N PHE A 99 -8.58 -4.40 -6.10
CA PHE A 99 -8.19 -3.59 -7.25
C PHE A 99 -7.68 -4.43 -8.44
N GLY A 100 -7.65 -5.75 -8.30
CA GLY A 100 -7.02 -6.66 -9.27
C GLY A 100 -7.47 -6.48 -10.72
N GLU A 101 -8.74 -6.12 -10.95
CA GLU A 101 -9.27 -5.85 -12.30
C GLU A 101 -8.78 -4.53 -12.92
N LEU A 102 -8.27 -3.61 -12.10
CA LEU A 102 -7.79 -2.29 -12.52
C LEU A 102 -6.30 -2.26 -12.80
N LEU A 103 -5.56 -3.30 -12.37
CA LEU A 103 -4.11 -3.38 -12.47
C LEU A 103 -3.68 -3.66 -13.92
N ASP A 104 -2.57 -3.06 -14.32
CA ASP A 104 -1.85 -3.46 -15.51
C ASP A 104 -1.11 -4.81 -15.28
N ILE A 105 -0.40 -5.27 -16.31
CA ILE A 105 0.28 -6.57 -16.30
C ILE A 105 1.43 -6.56 -15.27
N GLU A 106 2.21 -5.49 -15.19
CA GLU A 106 3.38 -5.40 -14.30
C GLU A 106 2.95 -5.29 -12.83
N GLN A 107 1.96 -4.44 -12.54
CA GLN A 107 1.38 -4.29 -11.21
C GLN A 107 0.80 -5.61 -10.69
N ARG A 108 0.09 -6.34 -11.57
CA ARG A 108 -0.48 -7.66 -11.24
C ARG A 108 0.60 -8.67 -10.96
N ARG A 109 1.62 -8.76 -11.84
CA ARG A 109 2.77 -9.65 -11.67
C ARG A 109 3.49 -9.37 -10.35
N PHE A 110 3.74 -8.11 -10.01
CA PHE A 110 4.35 -7.76 -8.74
C PHE A 110 3.52 -8.25 -7.54
N CYS A 111 2.18 -8.07 -7.58
CA CYS A 111 1.31 -8.58 -6.53
C CYS A 111 1.34 -10.11 -6.43
N GLU A 112 1.40 -10.83 -7.55
CA GLU A 112 1.53 -12.29 -7.59
C GLU A 112 2.88 -12.76 -7.01
N GLU A 113 3.98 -12.08 -7.32
CA GLU A 113 5.30 -12.35 -6.74
C GLU A 113 5.31 -12.12 -5.23
N LEU A 114 4.67 -11.05 -4.75
CA LEU A 114 4.50 -10.77 -3.32
C LEU A 114 3.67 -11.87 -2.63
N TYR A 115 2.56 -12.32 -3.22
CA TYR A 115 1.79 -13.44 -2.69
C TYR A 115 2.62 -14.74 -2.68
N SER A 116 3.41 -14.99 -3.72
CA SER A 116 4.35 -16.12 -3.75
C SER A 116 5.37 -16.05 -2.62
N PHE A 117 5.88 -14.86 -2.27
CA PHE A 117 6.73 -14.68 -1.10
C PHE A 117 5.98 -14.96 0.21
N LYS A 118 4.76 -14.45 0.36
CA LYS A 118 3.90 -14.72 1.54
C LYS A 118 3.67 -16.21 1.76
N ASP A 119 3.55 -16.96 0.67
CA ASP A 119 3.29 -18.41 0.67
C ASP A 119 4.58 -19.25 0.65
N GLY A 120 5.76 -18.62 0.78
CA GLY A 120 7.07 -19.30 0.81
C GLY A 120 7.49 -19.94 -0.51
N LYS A 121 6.86 -19.58 -1.63
CA LYS A 121 7.19 -20.06 -2.98
C LYS A 121 8.27 -19.20 -3.65
N ASN A 122 8.44 -17.98 -3.21
CA ASN A 122 9.48 -17.03 -3.61
C ASN A 122 10.40 -16.80 -2.40
N ASP A 123 11.71 -16.91 -2.59
CA ASP A 123 12.71 -16.83 -1.53
C ASP A 123 12.99 -15.41 -1.03
N GLY A 124 12.52 -14.37 -1.73
CA GLY A 124 12.68 -12.97 -1.36
C GLY A 124 14.10 -12.41 -1.52
N GLN A 125 15.05 -13.14 -2.12
CA GLN A 125 16.45 -12.69 -2.22
C GLN A 125 16.61 -11.38 -2.97
N ASN A 126 15.90 -11.23 -4.10
CA ASN A 126 16.01 -10.04 -4.93
C ASN A 126 15.49 -8.79 -4.20
N PHE A 127 14.33 -8.90 -3.56
CA PHE A 127 13.77 -7.81 -2.75
C PHE A 127 14.73 -7.41 -1.63
N PHE A 128 15.25 -8.39 -0.88
CA PHE A 128 16.15 -8.14 0.23
C PHE A 128 17.43 -7.43 -0.23
N ARG A 129 18.09 -7.96 -1.26
CA ARG A 129 19.31 -7.40 -1.83
C ARG A 129 19.13 -5.93 -2.24
N LEU A 130 18.09 -5.63 -3.02
CA LEU A 130 17.84 -4.27 -3.52
C LEU A 130 17.45 -3.29 -2.39
N CYS A 131 16.66 -3.74 -1.41
CA CYS A 131 16.35 -2.94 -0.24
C CYS A 131 17.57 -2.67 0.64
N MET A 132 18.48 -3.64 0.83
CA MET A 132 19.73 -3.46 1.56
C MET A 132 20.68 -2.46 0.86
N GLU A 133 20.80 -2.55 -0.46
CA GLU A 133 21.56 -1.59 -1.26
C GLU A 133 21.00 -0.17 -1.11
N ALA A 134 19.67 -0.03 -1.11
CA ALA A 134 18.99 1.26 -0.97
C ALA A 134 19.26 1.92 0.39
N ILE A 135 19.26 1.19 1.50
CA ILE A 135 19.49 1.75 2.86
C ILE A 135 20.96 2.04 3.18
N LYS A 136 21.90 1.58 2.35
CA LYS A 136 23.35 1.88 2.46
C LYS A 136 23.90 1.58 3.87
N THR A 137 23.75 0.36 4.34
CA THR A 137 24.15 -0.05 5.71
C THR A 137 25.64 0.06 6.03
N GLY A 138 26.50 0.18 5.02
CA GLY A 138 27.95 0.25 5.19
C GLY A 138 28.53 -1.06 5.74
N LYS A 139 29.61 -0.94 6.54
CA LYS A 139 30.33 -2.08 7.16
C LYS A 139 29.82 -2.46 8.56
N LYS A 140 28.72 -1.87 9.01
CA LYS A 140 28.16 -2.14 10.33
C LYS A 140 27.54 -3.53 10.41
N THR A 141 27.59 -4.11 11.58
CA THR A 141 26.87 -5.35 11.88
C THR A 141 25.44 -5.06 12.30
N TYR A 142 24.50 -5.79 11.72
CA TYR A 142 23.08 -5.70 12.08
C TYR A 142 22.52 -7.06 12.45
N HIS A 143 21.50 -7.02 13.29
CA HIS A 143 20.69 -8.18 13.63
C HIS A 143 19.38 -8.13 12.86
N VAL A 144 19.09 -9.14 12.05
CA VAL A 144 17.92 -9.17 11.20
C VAL A 144 16.79 -9.90 11.93
N MET A 145 15.69 -9.21 12.18
CA MET A 145 14.49 -9.77 12.78
C MET A 145 13.33 -9.74 11.80
N PHE A 146 12.55 -10.82 11.80
CA PHE A 146 11.41 -10.96 10.91
C PHE A 146 10.11 -10.65 11.66
N MET A 147 9.15 -10.02 10.98
CA MET A 147 7.85 -9.73 11.58
C MET A 147 7.11 -11.00 11.96
N PRO A 148 6.51 -11.06 13.17
CA PRO A 148 5.73 -12.20 13.60
C PRO A 148 4.53 -12.45 12.70
N CYS A 149 4.34 -13.69 12.27
CA CYS A 149 3.18 -14.14 11.50
C CYS A 149 2.03 -14.59 12.41
N SER A 150 0.86 -14.88 11.81
CA SER A 150 -0.30 -15.39 12.55
C SER A 150 -0.13 -16.85 13.06
N SER A 151 0.86 -17.58 12.56
CA SER A 151 1.25 -18.91 13.06
C SER A 151 2.73 -19.17 12.79
N HIS A 152 3.30 -20.12 13.55
CA HIS A 152 4.68 -20.57 13.37
C HIS A 152 4.91 -21.15 11.96
N GLU A 153 3.97 -21.92 11.44
CA GLU A 153 4.06 -22.51 10.09
C GLU A 153 4.20 -21.43 9.02
N LYS A 154 3.38 -20.36 9.08
CA LYS A 154 3.47 -19.25 8.14
C LYS A 154 4.78 -18.47 8.27
N TYR A 155 5.28 -18.31 9.48
CA TYR A 155 6.55 -17.67 9.75
C TYR A 155 7.71 -18.43 9.11
N VAL A 156 7.77 -19.72 9.36
CA VAL A 156 8.80 -20.62 8.79
C VAL A 156 8.67 -20.67 7.26
N CYS A 157 7.45 -20.85 6.75
CA CYS A 157 7.19 -20.92 5.31
C CYS A 157 7.70 -19.67 4.60
N ARG A 158 7.40 -18.49 5.13
CA ARG A 158 7.73 -17.20 4.52
C ARG A 158 9.20 -16.86 4.61
N PHE A 159 9.83 -17.04 5.76
CA PHE A 159 11.13 -16.43 6.03
C PHE A 159 12.32 -17.39 6.05
N LYS A 160 12.11 -18.70 6.16
CA LYS A 160 13.21 -19.67 6.29
C LYS A 160 14.20 -19.65 5.12
N GLN A 161 13.71 -19.49 3.88
CA GLN A 161 14.61 -19.45 2.72
C GLN A 161 15.41 -18.14 2.69
N LEU A 162 14.75 -17.03 3.01
CA LEU A 162 15.39 -15.72 3.10
C LEU A 162 16.42 -15.67 4.22
N ASP A 163 16.11 -16.25 5.37
CA ASP A 163 17.05 -16.38 6.49
C ASP A 163 18.32 -17.14 6.11
N ARG A 164 18.18 -18.28 5.43
CA ARG A 164 19.33 -19.04 4.92
C ARG A 164 20.16 -18.22 3.93
N TYR A 165 19.52 -17.48 3.05
CA TYR A 165 20.21 -16.60 2.12
C TYR A 165 21.01 -15.51 2.86
N ILE A 166 20.37 -14.83 3.81
CA ILE A 166 21.03 -13.78 4.61
C ILE A 166 22.25 -14.33 5.34
N THR A 167 22.11 -15.43 6.05
CA THR A 167 23.20 -16.04 6.82
C THR A 167 24.34 -16.58 5.97
N SER A 168 24.06 -16.98 4.73
CA SER A 168 25.07 -17.51 3.81
C SER A 168 25.84 -16.42 3.06
N TYR A 169 25.21 -15.30 2.73
CA TYR A 169 25.79 -14.30 1.83
C TYR A 169 26.13 -12.95 2.48
N TYR A 170 25.69 -12.71 3.72
CA TYR A 170 25.90 -11.43 4.41
C TYR A 170 26.61 -11.63 5.76
N PRO A 171 27.96 -11.73 5.79
CA PRO A 171 28.71 -12.04 7.03
C PRO A 171 28.61 -10.96 8.10
N ASN A 172 28.19 -9.75 7.74
CA ASN A 172 27.92 -8.63 8.66
C ASN A 172 26.48 -8.61 9.19
N LEU A 173 25.66 -9.61 8.84
CA LEU A 173 24.30 -9.75 9.35
C LEU A 173 24.19 -11.01 10.22
N THR A 174 23.57 -10.85 11.38
CA THR A 174 23.21 -11.98 12.26
C THR A 174 21.72 -12.22 12.19
N SER A 175 21.32 -13.49 12.18
CA SER A 175 19.92 -13.87 12.09
C SER A 175 19.24 -13.87 13.45
N GLY A 176 18.06 -13.25 13.52
CA GLY A 176 17.10 -13.35 14.61
C GLY A 176 15.88 -14.23 14.26
N PHE A 177 16.01 -15.11 13.25
CA PHE A 177 14.92 -16.01 12.85
C PHE A 177 14.44 -16.90 14.00
N GLY A 178 15.36 -17.39 14.84
CA GLY A 178 15.06 -18.18 16.04
C GLY A 178 14.84 -17.38 17.32
N ASP A 179 14.90 -16.04 17.26
CA ASP A 179 14.78 -15.19 18.45
C ASP A 179 13.32 -14.85 18.82
N ILE A 180 12.37 -15.43 18.10
CA ILE A 180 10.92 -15.25 18.31
C ILE A 180 10.27 -16.60 18.58
N ASP A 181 9.52 -16.68 19.66
CA ASP A 181 8.64 -17.80 19.95
C ASP A 181 7.19 -17.43 19.61
N LEU A 182 6.56 -18.21 18.73
CA LEU A 182 5.17 -18.02 18.27
C LEU A 182 4.31 -19.14 18.89
N TYR A 183 3.46 -18.81 19.85
CA TYR A 183 2.79 -19.82 20.69
C TYR A 183 1.27 -19.92 20.53
N GLU A 184 0.62 -18.97 19.87
CA GLU A 184 -0.83 -19.01 19.66
C GLU A 184 -1.21 -18.72 18.20
N TYR A 185 -2.28 -19.38 17.71
CA TYR A 185 -2.90 -19.03 16.45
C TYR A 185 -3.65 -17.70 16.60
N ARG A 186 -3.22 -16.68 15.87
CA ARG A 186 -3.90 -15.39 15.80
C ARG A 186 -4.73 -15.31 14.54
N GLU A 187 -6.02 -14.99 14.65
CA GLU A 187 -6.80 -14.60 13.46
C GLU A 187 -6.16 -13.40 12.78
N SER A 188 -6.08 -13.44 11.46
CA SER A 188 -5.50 -12.32 10.71
C SER A 188 -6.33 -11.05 10.98
N LEU A 189 -5.67 -9.91 11.22
CA LEU A 189 -6.30 -8.61 11.51
C LEU A 189 -7.36 -8.19 10.47
N HIS A 190 -7.34 -8.78 9.27
CA HIS A 190 -8.32 -8.55 8.22
C HIS A 190 -9.68 -9.23 8.48
N LYS A 191 -9.73 -10.23 9.37
CA LYS A 191 -10.96 -10.97 9.72
C LYS A 191 -11.60 -10.46 11.02
N ALA A 192 -10.85 -9.74 11.87
CA ALA A 192 -11.36 -9.20 13.13
C ALA A 192 -12.27 -7.99 12.86
N LYS A 193 -13.58 -8.19 12.95
CA LYS A 193 -14.59 -7.12 12.93
C LYS A 193 -14.70 -6.52 14.34
N GLY A 194 -14.09 -5.36 14.58
CA GLY A 194 -14.28 -4.56 15.79
C GLY A 194 -12.99 -4.00 16.40
N ASN A 195 -13.07 -2.77 16.93
CA ASN A 195 -11.93 -2.05 17.52
C ASN A 195 -11.47 -2.61 18.89
N GLU A 196 -12.33 -3.33 19.59
CA GLU A 196 -12.04 -3.80 20.96
C GLU A 196 -11.07 -4.99 21.00
N ASN A 197 -11.07 -5.85 19.99
CA ASN A 197 -10.17 -7.02 19.92
C ASN A 197 -8.76 -6.73 19.41
N ARG A 198 -8.43 -5.50 19.00
CA ARG A 198 -7.08 -5.13 18.54
C ARG A 198 -6.04 -5.06 19.64
N LYS A 199 -6.46 -4.96 20.92
CA LYS A 199 -5.57 -4.94 22.08
C LYS A 199 -5.26 -6.34 22.63
N LEU A 200 -5.94 -7.37 22.19
CA LEU A 200 -5.82 -8.72 22.72
C LEU A 200 -4.85 -9.57 21.89
N SER A 201 -3.89 -10.07 22.61
CA SER A 201 -2.95 -11.15 22.35
C SER A 201 -1.90 -10.90 21.27
N ARG A 202 -0.74 -10.47 21.72
CA ARG A 202 0.51 -10.82 21.06
C ARG A 202 0.60 -12.34 21.03
N ASN A 203 0.73 -12.92 19.85
CA ASN A 203 0.93 -14.36 19.68
C ASN A 203 2.41 -14.74 19.63
N TYR A 204 3.29 -13.86 20.08
CA TYR A 204 4.73 -14.05 20.07
C TYR A 204 5.41 -13.44 21.30
N ARG A 205 6.60 -13.92 21.57
CA ARG A 205 7.55 -13.37 22.53
C ARG A 205 8.95 -13.36 21.92
N ILE A 206 9.72 -12.31 22.19
CA ILE A 206 11.14 -12.26 21.85
C ILE A 206 11.88 -13.05 22.92
N THR A 207 12.62 -14.08 22.52
CA THR A 207 13.36 -15.00 23.39
C THR A 207 14.87 -14.86 23.23
N GLY A 208 15.32 -14.34 22.09
CA GLY A 208 16.73 -14.12 21.82
C GLY A 208 17.32 -12.92 22.55
N ASN A 209 18.64 -12.95 22.77
CA ASN A 209 19.36 -11.80 23.33
C ASN A 209 19.60 -10.76 22.23
N ILE A 210 18.78 -9.71 22.22
CA ILE A 210 18.88 -8.59 21.27
C ILE A 210 19.41 -7.30 21.90
N SER A 211 19.81 -7.35 23.18
CA SER A 211 20.34 -6.18 23.90
C SER A 211 21.57 -5.60 23.19
N ASN A 212 21.59 -4.26 23.02
CA ASN A 212 22.62 -3.49 22.34
C ASN A 212 22.86 -3.84 20.86
N LYS A 213 21.96 -4.61 20.23
CA LYS A 213 22.04 -4.87 18.78
C LYS A 213 21.36 -3.78 17.97
N GLU A 214 21.97 -3.38 16.85
CA GLU A 214 21.29 -2.60 15.81
C GLU A 214 20.45 -3.55 14.96
N VAL A 215 19.14 -3.31 14.88
CA VAL A 215 18.16 -4.24 14.30
C VAL A 215 17.62 -3.73 12.98
N ILE A 216 17.53 -4.64 12.00
CA ILE A 216 16.76 -4.47 10.76
C ILE A 216 15.54 -5.38 10.82
N ILE A 217 14.35 -4.83 10.63
CA ILE A 217 13.09 -5.59 10.56
C ILE A 217 12.77 -5.93 9.09
N ILE A 218 12.30 -7.16 8.85
CA ILE A 218 11.85 -7.61 7.53
C ILE A 218 10.38 -8.04 7.61
N ASP A 219 9.58 -7.63 6.60
CA ASP A 219 8.19 -8.10 6.44
C ASP A 219 7.75 -8.13 4.97
N ASP A 220 6.56 -8.67 4.74
CA ASP A 220 5.95 -8.75 3.40
C ASP A 220 5.32 -7.42 2.97
N VAL A 221 4.43 -6.82 3.76
CA VAL A 221 3.66 -5.64 3.35
C VAL A 221 3.58 -4.58 4.44
N LEU A 222 4.02 -3.39 4.08
CA LEU A 222 3.77 -2.19 4.89
C LEU A 222 2.40 -1.59 4.51
N THR A 223 1.49 -1.54 5.48
CA THR A 223 0.21 -0.84 5.34
C THR A 223 0.28 0.52 6.07
N THR A 224 -0.32 0.63 7.24
CA THR A 224 -0.29 1.86 8.07
C THR A 224 0.98 2.00 8.91
N GLY A 225 1.78 0.94 9.02
CA GLY A 225 2.96 0.89 9.87
C GLY A 225 2.66 0.70 11.38
N GLN A 226 1.39 0.44 11.76
CA GLN A 226 1.06 0.22 13.16
C GLN A 226 1.74 -1.04 13.72
N SER A 227 1.63 -2.17 13.01
CA SER A 227 2.29 -3.43 13.42
C SER A 227 3.81 -3.28 13.50
N LEU A 228 4.42 -2.58 12.52
CA LEU A 228 5.83 -2.25 12.54
C LEU A 228 6.22 -1.45 13.78
N ASN A 229 5.45 -0.42 14.13
CA ASN A 229 5.73 0.42 15.29
C ASN A 229 5.57 -0.34 16.61
N ASP A 230 4.59 -1.24 16.69
CA ASP A 230 4.37 -2.06 17.90
C ASP A 230 5.51 -3.08 18.06
N TYR A 231 5.94 -3.73 16.98
CA TYR A 231 7.07 -4.65 17.01
C TYR A 231 8.39 -3.95 17.30
N ARG A 232 8.61 -2.76 16.73
CA ARG A 232 9.77 -1.93 17.06
C ARG A 232 9.85 -1.65 18.57
N ARG A 233 8.75 -1.21 19.18
CA ARG A 233 8.71 -0.92 20.62
C ARG A 233 9.05 -2.15 21.46
N GLU A 234 8.61 -3.32 21.02
CA GLU A 234 8.95 -4.59 21.69
C GLU A 234 10.43 -4.88 21.62
N ILE A 235 11.05 -4.79 20.44
CA ILE A 235 12.49 -4.94 20.25
C ILE A 235 13.26 -3.96 21.12
N GLU A 236 12.84 -2.68 21.13
CA GLU A 236 13.48 -1.63 21.92
C GLU A 236 13.30 -1.87 23.44
N SER A 237 12.18 -2.43 23.88
CA SER A 237 11.97 -2.81 25.29
C SER A 237 12.88 -3.96 25.76
N CYS A 238 13.33 -4.80 24.80
CA CYS A 238 14.33 -5.84 25.04
C CYS A 238 15.78 -5.35 24.87
N GLY A 239 16.00 -4.03 24.74
CA GLY A 239 17.32 -3.40 24.64
C GLY A 239 17.92 -3.36 23.23
N GLY A 240 17.21 -3.78 22.20
CA GLY A 240 17.61 -3.61 20.80
C GLY A 240 17.36 -2.19 20.30
N LYS A 241 18.01 -1.81 19.20
CA LYS A 241 17.80 -0.51 18.53
C LYS A 241 17.39 -0.74 17.10
N VAL A 242 16.13 -0.47 16.75
CA VAL A 242 15.65 -0.61 15.38
C VAL A 242 16.14 0.56 14.53
N THR A 243 16.94 0.28 13.53
CA THR A 243 17.56 1.26 12.63
C THR A 243 16.92 1.30 11.27
N ALA A 244 16.42 0.15 10.78
CA ALA A 244 15.77 0.06 9.49
C ALA A 244 14.66 -0.99 9.47
N ALA A 245 13.77 -0.87 8.48
CA ALA A 245 12.77 -1.88 8.16
C ALA A 245 12.64 -2.02 6.64
N LEU A 246 12.59 -3.26 6.16
CA LEU A 246 12.52 -3.65 4.75
C LEU A 246 11.21 -4.36 4.47
N PHE A 247 10.51 -3.94 3.44
CA PHE A 247 9.23 -4.55 3.04
C PHE A 247 9.28 -4.99 1.60
N TYR A 248 8.68 -6.16 1.31
CA TYR A 248 8.48 -6.58 -0.07
C TYR A 248 7.56 -5.58 -0.80
N GLY A 249 6.47 -5.18 -0.18
CA GLY A 249 5.54 -4.21 -0.74
C GLY A 249 5.06 -3.15 0.25
N LYS A 250 4.73 -1.95 -0.26
CA LYS A 250 3.96 -0.93 0.46
C LYS A 250 2.59 -0.81 -0.18
N THR A 251 1.53 -0.91 0.62
CA THR A 251 0.17 -0.70 0.15
C THR A 251 0.00 0.71 -0.40
N VAL A 252 -0.48 0.81 -1.64
CA VAL A 252 -0.81 2.08 -2.29
C VAL A 252 -1.93 2.79 -1.53
N GLU A 253 -1.73 4.06 -1.24
CA GLU A 253 -2.71 4.93 -0.60
C GLU A 253 -3.59 5.58 -1.66
N MET A 254 -4.92 5.46 -1.50
CA MET A 254 -5.85 6.08 -2.42
C MET A 254 -6.22 7.47 -1.90
N PRO A 255 -5.85 8.55 -2.60
CA PRO A 255 -6.23 9.88 -2.21
C PRO A 255 -7.76 10.06 -2.29
N HIS A 256 -8.26 11.05 -1.58
CA HIS A 256 -9.69 11.35 -1.63
C HIS A 256 -10.13 11.69 -3.07
N PRO A 257 -11.29 11.22 -3.55
CA PRO A 257 -11.75 11.44 -4.93
C PRO A 257 -11.77 12.91 -5.37
N PHE A 258 -11.93 13.83 -4.44
CA PHE A 258 -11.86 15.28 -4.71
C PHE A 258 -10.46 15.68 -5.20
N ILE A 259 -9.40 15.18 -4.56
CA ILE A 259 -8.00 15.47 -4.95
C ILE A 259 -7.74 14.97 -6.37
N VAL A 260 -8.15 13.72 -6.65
CA VAL A 260 -7.99 13.12 -7.98
C VAL A 260 -8.69 13.97 -9.05
N LYS A 261 -9.93 14.38 -8.76
CA LYS A 261 -10.70 15.23 -9.66
C LYS A 261 -10.03 16.58 -9.91
N THR A 262 -9.48 17.22 -8.87
CA THR A 262 -8.75 18.47 -9.00
C THR A 262 -7.52 18.33 -9.87
N VAL A 263 -6.74 17.26 -9.69
CA VAL A 263 -5.56 16.95 -10.51
C VAL A 263 -5.94 16.75 -11.97
N VAL A 264 -6.97 15.93 -12.25
CA VAL A 264 -7.44 15.70 -13.62
C VAL A 264 -7.93 17.00 -14.26
N TRP A 265 -8.64 17.83 -13.52
CA TRP A 265 -9.16 19.09 -14.02
C TRP A 265 -8.05 20.10 -14.32
N SER A 266 -7.09 20.28 -13.40
CA SER A 266 -5.96 21.19 -13.60
C SER A 266 -5.09 20.76 -14.79
N SER A 267 -4.85 19.47 -14.99
CA SER A 267 -4.12 18.95 -16.15
C SER A 267 -4.89 19.13 -17.46
N HIS A 268 -6.22 19.13 -17.44
CA HIS A 268 -7.04 19.43 -18.61
C HIS A 268 -6.96 20.91 -19.00
N ILE A 269 -7.04 21.80 -18.02
CA ILE A 269 -6.88 23.24 -18.25
C ILE A 269 -5.48 23.57 -18.77
N GLY A 270 -4.42 22.99 -18.17
CA GLY A 270 -3.04 23.21 -18.62
C GLY A 270 -2.85 22.88 -20.09
N ARG A 271 -3.44 21.79 -20.59
CA ARG A 271 -3.38 21.43 -22.02
C ARG A 271 -4.11 22.41 -22.96
N LEU A 272 -5.17 23.06 -22.48
CA LEU A 272 -5.89 24.07 -23.29
C LEU A 272 -5.09 25.36 -23.50
N PHE A 273 -4.00 25.57 -22.74
CA PHE A 273 -3.13 26.74 -22.87
C PHE A 273 -1.75 26.42 -23.49
N THR A 274 -1.48 25.14 -23.80
CA THR A 274 -0.19 24.69 -24.37
C THR A 274 -0.30 24.21 -25.82
N ASP A 275 -1.51 24.07 -26.36
CA ASP A 275 -1.84 23.83 -27.77
C ASP A 275 -2.27 25.16 -28.41
#